data_e1c5988e7695a8cee1dc3fa073141f44
#
_entry.id   e1c5988e7695a8cee1dc3fa073141f44
#
_cell.length_a   1.000
_cell.length_b   1.000
_cell.length_c   1.000
_cell.angle_alpha   90.00
_cell.angle_beta   90.00
_cell.angle_gamma   90.00
#
_symmetry.space_group_name_H-M   'P 1'
#
loop_
_entity.id
_entity.type
_entity.pdbx_description
1 polymer ?
#
loop_
_entity_poly.entity_id
_entity_poly.type
_entity_poly.pdbx_seq_one_letter_code
_entity_poly.pdbx_strand_id
1 'polypeptide(L)'
;MATYVAVIGVVKLDDDEEEDYILLLKRNALRRTSPNKWQTPSGFMNEGESAEEAVLREVKEETTLEGTIKKSGSVFEVVDEWARWIIIPFLISVKSDKVVIDTREHSEFRWVKVNEVSSFECVKGIDEDLKAVGLKN
;
A
#
# COMPACT_ATOMS: atom_id res chain seq x y z
N MET A 1 -11.02 -20.41 6.54
CA MET A 1 -10.94 -19.19 5.72
C MET A 1 -9.87 -19.36 4.65
N ALA A 2 -10.01 -18.63 3.55
CA ALA A 2 -9.02 -18.68 2.48
C ALA A 2 -7.73 -17.95 2.87
N THR A 3 -6.61 -18.38 2.30
CA THR A 3 -5.31 -17.73 2.45
C THR A 3 -4.90 -17.15 1.10
N TYR A 4 -4.50 -15.88 1.10
CA TYR A 4 -4.03 -15.19 -0.10
C TYR A 4 -2.65 -14.61 0.14
N VAL A 5 -1.88 -14.49 -0.94
CA VAL A 5 -0.59 -13.81 -0.93
C VAL A 5 -0.75 -12.49 -1.67
N ALA A 6 -0.39 -11.40 -1.03
CA ALA A 6 -0.50 -10.07 -1.62
C ALA A 6 0.82 -9.30 -1.49
N VAL A 7 1.10 -8.46 -2.48
CA VAL A 7 2.19 -7.49 -2.40
C VAL A 7 1.62 -6.15 -1.97
N ILE A 8 2.35 -5.39 -1.16
CA ILE A 8 1.98 -4.01 -0.83
C ILE A 8 3.18 -3.09 -1.04
N GLY A 9 2.89 -1.88 -1.50
CA GLY A 9 3.87 -0.83 -1.63
C GLY A 9 3.58 0.30 -0.66
N VAL A 10 4.47 0.51 0.31
CA VAL A 10 4.45 1.74 1.09
C VAL A 10 5.13 2.78 0.21
N VAL A 11 4.34 3.65 -0.40
CA VAL A 11 4.80 4.64 -1.38
C VAL A 11 5.16 5.93 -0.68
N LYS A 12 6.43 6.28 -0.75
CA LYS A 12 7.00 7.46 -0.10
C LYS A 12 7.39 8.48 -1.16
N LEU A 13 7.06 9.74 -0.93
CA LEU A 13 7.49 10.81 -1.80
C LEU A 13 8.99 11.07 -1.60
N ASP A 14 9.73 11.01 -2.71
CA ASP A 14 11.18 11.28 -2.71
C ASP A 14 11.40 12.78 -2.86
N ASP A 15 11.47 13.47 -1.74
CA ASP A 15 11.72 14.90 -1.66
C ASP A 15 12.76 15.19 -0.58
N ASP A 16 13.15 16.45 -0.41
CA ASP A 16 14.13 16.89 0.56
C ASP A 16 13.52 17.23 1.93
N GLU A 17 12.24 16.90 2.13
CA GLU A 17 11.55 17.14 3.39
C GLU A 17 12.05 16.19 4.47
N GLU A 18 12.15 16.69 5.70
CA GLU A 18 12.58 15.88 6.85
C GLU A 18 11.54 14.83 7.25
N GLU A 19 10.27 15.09 6.95
CA GLU A 19 9.19 14.20 7.33
C GLU A 19 8.79 13.28 6.17
N ASP A 20 8.54 12.04 6.50
CA ASP A 20 8.10 11.05 5.53
C ASP A 20 6.61 11.16 5.27
N TYR A 21 6.26 11.44 4.01
CA TYR A 21 4.89 11.40 3.52
C TYR A 21 4.68 10.11 2.74
N ILE A 22 3.63 9.38 3.09
CA ILE A 22 3.23 8.17 2.38
C ILE A 22 1.86 8.33 1.75
N LEU A 23 1.63 7.55 0.70
CA LEU A 23 0.36 7.58 -0.03
C LEU A 23 -0.64 6.61 0.58
N LEU A 24 -1.81 7.11 0.92
CA LEU A 24 -2.95 6.31 1.30
C LEU A 24 -4.05 6.44 0.25
N LEU A 25 -4.69 5.32 -0.08
CA LEU A 25 -5.82 5.24 -1.00
C LEU A 25 -7.05 4.78 -0.23
N LYS A 26 -8.17 5.47 -0.43
CA LYS A 26 -9.43 5.08 0.21
C LYS A 26 -10.18 4.12 -0.67
N ARG A 27 -10.50 2.95 -0.14
CA ARG A 27 -11.26 1.91 -0.84
C ARG A 27 -12.69 2.40 -1.09
N ASN A 28 -13.22 2.10 -2.27
CA ASN A 28 -14.58 2.47 -2.63
C ASN A 28 -15.60 1.86 -1.67
N ALA A 29 -16.72 2.58 -1.48
CA ALA A 29 -17.83 2.13 -0.65
C ALA A 29 -18.46 0.83 -1.14
N LEU A 30 -18.33 0.52 -2.43
CA LEU A 30 -18.91 -0.68 -3.05
C LEU A 30 -17.97 -1.89 -3.03
N ARG A 31 -16.74 -1.74 -2.48
CA ARG A 31 -15.83 -2.86 -2.36
C ARG A 31 -16.40 -3.89 -1.39
N ARG A 32 -16.23 -5.17 -1.74
CA ARG A 32 -16.75 -6.29 -0.94
C ARG A 32 -16.04 -6.42 0.40
N THR A 33 -14.73 -6.12 0.43
CA THR A 33 -13.92 -6.20 1.65
C THR A 33 -13.47 -4.80 2.04
N SER A 34 -13.50 -4.51 3.35
CA SER A 34 -13.02 -3.26 3.95
C SER A 34 -13.44 -1.99 3.20
N PRO A 35 -14.75 -1.80 2.91
CA PRO A 35 -15.19 -0.59 2.19
C PRO A 35 -14.89 0.67 2.98
N ASN A 36 -14.56 1.76 2.28
CA ASN A 36 -14.26 3.09 2.83
C ASN A 36 -13.04 3.15 3.75
N LYS A 37 -12.24 2.10 3.84
CA LYS A 37 -11.02 2.13 4.65
C LYS A 37 -9.83 2.54 3.81
N TRP A 38 -8.84 3.16 4.47
CA TRP A 38 -7.61 3.61 3.83
C TRP A 38 -6.56 2.50 3.83
N GLN A 39 -5.78 2.44 2.77
CA GLN A 39 -4.76 1.41 2.59
C GLN A 39 -3.59 1.93 1.76
N THR A 40 -2.48 1.20 1.79
CA THR A 40 -1.39 1.39 0.85
C THR A 40 -1.73 0.68 -0.47
N PRO A 41 -1.16 1.09 -1.61
CA PRO A 41 -1.29 0.36 -2.87
C PRO A 41 -0.93 -1.12 -2.70
N SER A 42 -1.78 -2.00 -3.21
CA SER A 42 -1.61 -3.44 -3.01
C SER A 42 -2.30 -4.24 -4.11
N GLY A 43 -1.96 -5.50 -4.21
CA GLY A 43 -2.62 -6.42 -5.11
C GLY A 43 -1.98 -7.79 -5.15
N PHE A 44 -2.40 -8.58 -6.12
CA PHE A 44 -1.93 -9.94 -6.28
C PHE A 44 -0.87 -10.03 -7.37
N MET A 45 -0.03 -11.06 -7.30
CA MET A 45 0.91 -11.36 -8.36
C MET A 45 0.19 -12.03 -9.53
N ASN A 46 0.55 -11.65 -10.75
CA ASN A 46 0.13 -12.35 -11.95
C ASN A 46 1.04 -13.56 -12.18
N GLU A 47 0.56 -14.53 -12.94
CA GLU A 47 1.36 -15.70 -13.30
C GLU A 47 2.66 -15.27 -13.98
N GLY A 48 3.78 -15.82 -13.53
CA GLY A 48 5.10 -15.53 -14.08
C GLY A 48 5.73 -14.23 -13.61
N GLU A 49 5.04 -13.48 -12.75
CA GLU A 49 5.48 -12.18 -12.25
C GLU A 49 6.21 -12.37 -10.92
N SER A 50 7.34 -11.66 -10.75
CA SER A 50 8.00 -11.60 -9.43
C SER A 50 7.21 -10.67 -8.50
N ALA A 51 7.47 -10.75 -7.19
CA ALA A 51 6.84 -9.86 -6.23
C ALA A 51 7.22 -8.40 -6.51
N GLU A 52 8.48 -8.14 -6.89
CA GLU A 52 8.98 -6.81 -7.25
C GLU A 52 8.25 -6.24 -8.46
N GLU A 53 8.09 -7.05 -9.50
CA GLU A 53 7.35 -6.66 -10.70
C GLU A 53 5.89 -6.37 -10.37
N ALA A 54 5.29 -7.23 -9.54
CA ALA A 54 3.89 -7.09 -9.14
C ALA A 54 3.63 -5.79 -8.38
N VAL A 55 4.47 -5.44 -7.40
CA VAL A 55 4.24 -4.24 -6.61
C VAL A 55 4.40 -2.97 -7.45
N LEU A 56 5.38 -2.94 -8.34
CA LEU A 56 5.57 -1.79 -9.23
C LEU A 56 4.40 -1.65 -10.22
N ARG A 57 3.89 -2.75 -10.73
CA ARG A 57 2.71 -2.77 -11.60
C ARG A 57 1.47 -2.26 -10.87
N GLU A 58 1.23 -2.75 -9.64
CA GLU A 58 0.08 -2.32 -8.84
C GLU A 58 0.14 -0.84 -8.50
N VAL A 59 1.32 -0.33 -8.13
CA VAL A 59 1.50 1.11 -7.88
C VAL A 59 1.13 1.91 -9.13
N LYS A 60 1.61 1.48 -10.29
CA LYS A 60 1.32 2.19 -11.54
C LYS A 60 -0.16 2.11 -11.92
N GLU A 61 -0.79 0.95 -11.80
CA GLU A 61 -2.22 0.78 -12.11
C GLU A 61 -3.10 1.62 -11.19
N GLU A 62 -2.79 1.64 -9.90
CA GLU A 62 -3.62 2.30 -8.90
C GLU A 62 -3.37 3.81 -8.79
N THR A 63 -2.21 4.30 -9.19
CA THR A 63 -1.80 5.70 -8.94
C THR A 63 -1.25 6.42 -10.16
N THR A 64 -0.91 5.73 -11.23
CA THR A 64 -0.15 6.20 -12.41
C THR A 64 1.31 6.58 -12.13
N LEU A 65 1.78 6.41 -10.88
CA LEU A 65 3.15 6.77 -10.53
C LEU A 65 4.16 5.69 -10.91
N GLU A 66 5.33 6.13 -11.33
CA GLU A 66 6.48 5.27 -11.57
C GLU A 66 7.29 5.14 -10.27
N GLY A 67 7.30 3.95 -9.70
CA GLY A 67 7.98 3.69 -8.45
C GLY A 67 9.38 3.10 -8.62
N THR A 68 10.21 3.30 -7.61
CA THR A 68 11.51 2.63 -7.46
C THR A 68 11.51 1.90 -6.13
N ILE A 69 11.85 0.62 -6.12
CA ILE A 69 11.94 -0.15 -4.88
C ILE A 69 13.18 0.29 -4.11
N LYS A 70 12.99 0.76 -2.88
CA LYS A 70 14.09 1.16 -1.98
C LYS A 70 14.44 0.07 -1.00
N LYS A 71 13.46 -0.74 -0.60
CA LYS A 71 13.65 -1.77 0.41
C LYS A 71 12.58 -2.84 0.30
N SER A 72 13.00 -4.10 0.50
CA SER A 72 12.08 -5.22 0.72
C SER A 72 11.91 -5.38 2.23
N GLY A 73 10.69 -5.41 2.70
CA GLY A 73 10.40 -5.66 4.10
C GLY A 73 10.21 -7.14 4.39
N SER A 74 10.11 -7.48 5.67
CA SER A 74 9.83 -8.84 6.10
C SER A 74 8.38 -9.23 5.83
N VAL A 75 8.19 -10.41 5.27
CA VAL A 75 6.87 -10.99 5.06
C VAL A 75 6.17 -11.18 6.40
N PHE A 76 4.90 -10.83 6.47
CA PHE A 76 4.10 -11.02 7.68
C PHE A 76 2.68 -11.44 7.33
N GLU A 77 1.93 -11.82 8.36
CA GLU A 77 0.58 -12.35 8.21
C GLU A 77 -0.43 -11.42 8.88
N VAL A 78 -1.55 -11.20 8.20
CA VAL A 78 -2.71 -10.49 8.76
C VAL A 78 -3.93 -11.39 8.62
N VAL A 79 -4.66 -11.59 9.70
CA VAL A 79 -5.93 -12.30 9.67
C VAL A 79 -7.04 -11.31 10.02
N ASP A 80 -7.97 -11.14 9.10
CA ASP A 80 -9.15 -10.30 9.32
C ASP A 80 -10.42 -11.17 9.19
N GLU A 81 -11.59 -10.52 9.17
CA GLU A 81 -12.86 -11.22 9.04
C GLU A 81 -13.07 -11.88 7.67
N TRP A 82 -12.28 -11.51 6.67
CA TRP A 82 -12.44 -11.94 5.27
C TRP A 82 -11.53 -13.11 4.92
N ALA A 83 -10.25 -13.05 5.36
CA ALA A 83 -9.24 -14.00 4.92
C ALA A 83 -7.98 -13.91 5.78
N ARG A 84 -7.08 -14.84 5.50
CA ARG A 84 -5.71 -14.84 5.99
C ARG A 84 -4.83 -14.29 4.86
N TRP A 85 -4.07 -13.25 5.14
CA TRP A 85 -3.25 -12.54 4.17
C TRP A 85 -1.78 -12.73 4.49
N ILE A 86 -1.03 -13.25 3.53
CA ILE A 86 0.43 -13.28 3.59
C ILE A 86 0.90 -12.05 2.81
N ILE A 87 1.54 -11.11 3.50
CA ILE A 87 1.90 -9.81 2.94
C ILE A 87 3.39 -9.76 2.62
N ILE A 88 3.70 -9.39 1.39
CA ILE A 88 5.07 -9.14 0.93
C ILE A 88 5.22 -7.62 0.76
N PRO A 89 5.85 -6.93 1.73
CA PRO A 89 5.89 -5.47 1.73
C PRO A 89 7.16 -4.91 1.08
N PHE A 90 6.99 -3.74 0.43
CA PHE A 90 8.10 -3.00 -0.17
C PHE A 90 7.98 -1.53 0.17
N LEU A 91 9.12 -0.87 0.35
CA LEU A 91 9.21 0.59 0.38
C LEU A 91 9.47 1.06 -1.04
N ILE A 92 8.56 1.88 -1.55
CA ILE A 92 8.59 2.39 -2.92
C ILE A 92 8.79 3.90 -2.87
N SER A 93 9.76 4.40 -3.63
CA SER A 93 9.99 5.83 -3.78
C SER A 93 9.40 6.33 -5.10
N VAL A 94 8.73 7.47 -5.05
CA VAL A 94 8.22 8.17 -6.24
C VAL A 94 8.70 9.62 -6.23
N LYS A 95 8.88 10.20 -7.41
CA LYS A 95 9.37 11.59 -7.56
C LYS A 95 8.24 12.59 -7.74
N SER A 96 7.04 12.13 -8.08
CA SER A 96 5.88 12.97 -8.30
C SER A 96 4.80 12.65 -7.28
N ASP A 97 4.11 13.70 -6.80
CA ASP A 97 2.94 13.57 -5.93
C ASP A 97 1.62 13.53 -6.71
N LYS A 98 1.69 13.57 -8.03
CA LYS A 98 0.51 13.67 -8.90
C LYS A 98 -0.12 12.32 -9.16
N VAL A 99 -1.02 11.95 -8.29
CA VAL A 99 -1.75 10.69 -8.34
C VAL A 99 -3.00 10.82 -9.19
N VAL A 100 -3.22 9.84 -10.06
CA VAL A 100 -4.50 9.65 -10.74
C VAL A 100 -5.01 8.27 -10.33
N ILE A 101 -6.04 8.23 -9.51
CA ILE A 101 -6.56 6.99 -8.97
C ILE A 101 -7.43 6.24 -9.96
N ASP A 102 -7.50 4.92 -9.80
CA ASP A 102 -8.50 4.07 -10.48
C ASP A 102 -9.81 4.17 -9.69
N THR A 103 -10.76 4.93 -10.22
CA THR A 103 -12.04 5.18 -9.54
C THR A 103 -12.92 3.94 -9.40
N ARG A 104 -12.58 2.83 -10.07
CA ARG A 104 -13.28 1.56 -9.90
C ARG A 104 -12.93 0.90 -8.56
N GLU A 105 -11.75 1.21 -8.03
CA GLU A 105 -11.25 0.60 -6.79
C GLU A 105 -11.17 1.57 -5.62
N HIS A 106 -10.81 2.83 -5.89
CA HIS A 106 -10.57 3.84 -4.85
C HIS A 106 -11.35 5.12 -5.12
N SER A 107 -11.80 5.78 -4.06
CA SER A 107 -12.57 7.03 -4.14
C SER A 107 -11.74 8.28 -3.89
N GLU A 108 -10.63 8.15 -3.16
CA GLU A 108 -9.77 9.28 -2.78
C GLU A 108 -8.33 8.81 -2.62
N PHE A 109 -7.41 9.76 -2.64
CA PHE A 109 -6.04 9.54 -2.20
C PHE A 109 -5.59 10.69 -1.28
N ARG A 110 -4.61 10.41 -0.43
CA ARG A 110 -3.95 11.44 0.39
C ARG A 110 -2.49 11.10 0.61
N TRP A 111 -1.68 12.15 0.61
CA TRP A 111 -0.31 12.09 1.11
C TRP A 111 -0.34 12.42 2.58
N VAL A 112 0.11 11.51 3.44
CA VAL A 112 -0.04 11.58 4.89
C VAL A 112 1.30 11.38 5.56
N LYS A 113 1.59 12.18 6.58
CA LYS A 113 2.79 11.94 7.40
C LYS A 113 2.65 10.61 8.13
N VAL A 114 3.74 9.88 8.23
CA VAL A 114 3.73 8.56 8.88
C VAL A 114 3.10 8.62 10.28
N ASN A 115 3.43 9.64 11.07
CA ASN A 115 2.88 9.81 12.44
C ASN A 115 1.40 10.21 12.48
N GLU A 116 0.80 10.53 11.34
CA GLU A 116 -0.62 10.90 11.24
C GLU A 116 -1.50 9.78 10.68
N VAL A 117 -0.89 8.66 10.25
CA VAL A 117 -1.63 7.53 9.68
C VAL A 117 -2.68 6.99 10.65
N SER A 118 -2.38 6.99 11.95
CA SER A 118 -3.32 6.51 12.97
C SER A 118 -4.61 7.34 13.07
N SER A 119 -4.64 8.55 12.50
CA SER A 119 -5.84 9.38 12.44
C SER A 119 -6.83 8.91 11.37
N PHE A 120 -6.43 8.00 10.51
CA PHE A 120 -7.25 7.49 9.42
C PHE A 120 -7.80 6.11 9.78
N GLU A 121 -9.03 5.83 9.36
CA GLU A 121 -9.60 4.50 9.52
C GLU A 121 -9.02 3.58 8.44
N CYS A 122 -7.97 2.87 8.81
CA CYS A 122 -7.20 2.04 7.88
C CYS A 122 -7.61 0.57 7.96
N VAL A 123 -7.29 -0.17 6.89
CA VAL A 123 -7.38 -1.62 6.88
C VAL A 123 -6.47 -2.19 7.97
N LYS A 124 -6.81 -3.37 8.44
CA LYS A 124 -5.98 -4.09 9.41
C LYS A 124 -4.62 -4.39 8.80
N GLY A 125 -3.55 -4.17 9.55
CA GLY A 125 -2.19 -4.45 9.11
C GLY A 125 -1.39 -3.24 8.66
N ILE A 126 -1.99 -2.04 8.64
CA ILE A 126 -1.27 -0.83 8.19
C ILE A 126 -0.03 -0.54 9.04
N ASP A 127 -0.11 -0.76 10.36
CA ASP A 127 1.04 -0.54 11.24
C ASP A 127 2.16 -1.54 10.95
N GLU A 128 1.81 -2.78 10.67
CA GLU A 128 2.76 -3.83 10.31
C GLU A 128 3.43 -3.52 8.97
N ASP A 129 2.70 -2.95 8.01
CA ASP A 129 3.26 -2.49 6.73
C ASP A 129 4.38 -1.47 6.99
N LEU A 130 4.10 -0.46 7.81
CA LEU A 130 5.06 0.61 8.13
C LEU A 130 6.27 0.07 8.89
N LYS A 131 6.06 -0.81 9.84
CA LYS A 131 7.14 -1.44 10.61
C LYS A 131 8.04 -2.30 9.71
N ALA A 132 7.42 -3.07 8.82
CA ALA A 132 8.14 -3.99 7.95
C ALA A 132 9.12 -3.27 7.03
N VAL A 133 8.83 -2.04 6.63
CA VAL A 133 9.71 -1.24 5.76
C VAL A 133 10.53 -0.18 6.52
N GLY A 134 10.51 -0.23 7.86
CA GLY A 134 11.37 0.61 8.70
C GLY A 134 10.90 2.04 8.93
N LEU A 135 9.65 2.37 8.60
CA LEU A 135 9.10 3.72 8.83
C LEU A 135 8.44 3.88 10.19
N LYS A 136 8.30 2.81 10.94
CA LYS A 136 7.72 2.81 12.29
C LYS A 136 8.42 1.74 13.13
N ASN A 137 8.57 2.00 14.42
CA ASN A 137 9.16 1.05 15.37
C ASN A 137 8.17 0.01 15.89
#